data_bfd4f8add5d967b637c10b08b75032ad
#
_entry.id   bfd4f8add5d967b637c10b08b75032ad
#
_cell.length_a   1.000
_cell.length_b   1.000
_cell.length_c   1.000
_cell.angle_alpha   90.00
_cell.angle_beta   90.00
_cell.angle_gamma   90.00
#
_symmetry.space_group_name_H-M   'P 1'
#
loop_
_entity.id
_entity.type
_entity.pdbx_description
1 polymer ?
#
loop_
_entity_poly.entity_id
_entity_poly.type
_entity_poly.pdbx_seq_one_letter_code
_entity_poly.pdbx_strand_id
1 'polypeptide(L)'
;MNTSSADLNWYPLRITYSRELALKNYLDSKQIENFIPMRYEYIVRNECKIRKLVPAIHNLVFVRSTRKQLEEIKEAKGAILPIRYIMDCETQQPITIPDVQMRSFIAVAGNCDQQVVYLDPTTINLKRGQRVRITGGVFEGVEGEFVRIKDDRRVVVVIQ
;
A
#
# COMPACT_ATOMS: atom_id res chain seq x y z
N MET A 1 -14.18 12.96 -21.49
CA MET A 1 -14.91 11.68 -21.38
C MET A 1 -15.13 11.42 -19.90
N ASN A 2 -16.38 11.38 -19.47
CA ASN A 2 -16.74 11.12 -18.08
C ASN A 2 -16.42 9.68 -17.75
N THR A 3 -15.32 9.42 -17.08
CA THR A 3 -15.14 8.17 -16.35
C THR A 3 -16.14 8.19 -15.20
N SER A 4 -17.16 7.38 -15.31
CA SER A 4 -18.15 7.21 -14.25
C SER A 4 -17.40 6.84 -12.96
N SER A 5 -17.66 7.56 -11.88
CA SER A 5 -17.02 7.32 -10.57
C SER A 5 -17.32 5.92 -10.00
N ALA A 6 -18.20 5.18 -10.65
CA ALA A 6 -18.62 3.82 -10.26
C ALA A 6 -17.56 2.74 -10.55
N ASP A 7 -16.58 2.99 -11.42
CA ASP A 7 -15.60 1.98 -11.85
C ASP A 7 -14.19 2.18 -11.26
N LEU A 8 -14.01 3.21 -10.42
CA LEU A 8 -12.73 3.49 -9.77
C LEU A 8 -12.53 2.59 -8.54
N ASN A 9 -11.52 1.75 -8.58
CA ASN A 9 -11.14 0.86 -7.49
C ASN A 9 -9.65 1.01 -7.17
N TRP A 10 -9.26 0.67 -5.95
CA TRP A 10 -7.88 0.52 -5.58
C TRP A 10 -7.37 -0.86 -6.00
N TYR A 11 -6.31 -0.87 -6.80
CA TYR A 11 -5.62 -2.08 -7.24
C TYR A 11 -4.24 -2.15 -6.62
N PRO A 12 -3.93 -3.20 -5.84
CA PRO A 12 -2.54 -3.51 -5.50
C PRO A 12 -1.86 -4.09 -6.73
N LEU A 13 -0.79 -3.44 -7.17
CA LEU A 13 -0.03 -3.84 -8.36
C LEU A 13 1.38 -4.23 -7.96
N ARG A 14 1.87 -5.31 -8.57
CA ARG A 14 3.29 -5.65 -8.52
C ARG A 14 4.02 -4.99 -9.67
N ILE A 15 5.17 -4.41 -9.36
CA ILE A 15 6.12 -3.92 -10.35
C ILE A 15 7.46 -4.61 -10.13
N THR A 16 8.17 -4.95 -11.20
CA THR A 16 9.48 -5.59 -11.10
C THR A 16 10.62 -4.59 -11.17
N TYR A 17 11.82 -5.05 -10.77
CA TYR A 17 13.07 -4.28 -10.84
C TYR A 17 13.11 -3.01 -10.00
N SER A 18 12.44 -2.98 -8.85
CA SER A 18 12.43 -1.83 -7.91
C SER A 18 12.10 -0.50 -8.61
N ARG A 19 11.10 -0.51 -9.50
CA ARG A 19 10.65 0.66 -10.28
C ARG A 19 9.42 1.34 -9.69
N GLU A 20 9.14 1.16 -8.41
CA GLU A 20 7.98 1.71 -7.72
C GLU A 20 7.91 3.24 -7.87
N LEU A 21 9.03 3.93 -7.63
CA LEU A 21 9.09 5.39 -7.74
C LEU A 21 8.98 5.88 -9.19
N ALA A 22 9.50 5.11 -10.15
CA ALA A 22 9.34 5.45 -11.56
C ALA A 22 7.87 5.33 -12.00
N LEU A 23 7.19 4.29 -11.55
CA LEU A 23 5.75 4.14 -11.77
C LEU A 23 4.97 5.27 -11.09
N LYS A 24 5.29 5.59 -9.84
CA LYS A 24 4.67 6.71 -9.12
C LYS A 24 4.78 8.02 -9.92
N ASN A 25 5.97 8.39 -10.36
CA ASN A 25 6.20 9.61 -11.13
C ASN A 25 5.38 9.63 -12.42
N TYR A 26 5.27 8.49 -13.10
CA TYR A 26 4.44 8.37 -14.29
C TYR A 26 2.94 8.55 -13.98
N LEU A 27 2.43 7.89 -12.92
CA LEU A 27 1.04 8.01 -12.50
C LEU A 27 0.70 9.44 -12.05
N ASP A 28 1.60 10.09 -11.29
CA ASP A 28 1.45 11.48 -10.87
C ASP A 28 1.37 12.43 -12.09
N SER A 29 2.20 12.20 -13.11
CA SER A 29 2.15 12.98 -14.37
C SER A 29 0.84 12.82 -15.12
N LYS A 30 0.11 11.75 -14.90
CA LYS A 30 -1.21 11.46 -15.46
C LYS A 30 -2.36 11.80 -14.51
N GLN A 31 -2.05 12.36 -13.34
CA GLN A 31 -3.03 12.68 -12.29
C GLN A 31 -3.83 11.45 -11.83
N ILE A 32 -3.19 10.29 -11.84
CA ILE A 32 -3.77 9.03 -11.36
C ILE A 32 -3.39 8.86 -9.90
N GLU A 33 -4.39 8.74 -9.02
CA GLU A 33 -4.19 8.56 -7.59
C GLU A 33 -3.46 7.26 -7.31
N ASN A 34 -2.37 7.35 -6.54
CA ASN A 34 -1.54 6.20 -6.22
C ASN A 34 -0.93 6.35 -4.82
N PHE A 35 -0.52 5.23 -4.24
CA PHE A 35 0.11 5.21 -2.94
C PHE A 35 1.18 4.12 -2.87
N ILE A 36 2.34 4.47 -2.31
CA ILE A 36 3.41 3.54 -1.98
C ILE A 36 3.69 3.69 -0.49
N PRO A 37 3.54 2.62 0.32
CA PRO A 37 3.96 2.66 1.72
C PRO A 37 5.47 2.85 1.79
N MET A 38 5.91 3.90 2.47
CA MET A 38 7.31 4.30 2.59
C MET A 38 7.78 4.19 4.04
N ARG A 39 9.06 3.93 4.22
CA ARG A 39 9.73 3.97 5.53
C ARG A 39 11.08 4.65 5.44
N TYR A 40 11.56 5.15 6.57
CA TYR A 40 12.93 5.65 6.64
C TYR A 40 13.90 4.52 6.96
N GLU A 41 14.99 4.46 6.20
CA GLU A 41 16.15 3.61 6.46
C GLU A 41 17.39 4.46 6.67
N TYR A 42 18.29 3.98 7.53
CA TYR A 42 19.63 4.57 7.69
C TYR A 42 20.61 3.77 6.83
N ILE A 43 21.22 4.45 5.87
CA ILE A 43 22.32 3.90 5.07
C ILE A 43 23.62 4.56 5.49
N VAL A 44 24.67 3.74 5.61
CA VAL A 44 26.03 4.25 5.87
C VAL A 44 26.69 4.50 4.51
N ARG A 45 27.07 5.74 4.26
CA ARG A 45 27.81 6.13 3.07
C ARG A 45 28.96 7.04 3.51
N ASN A 46 30.21 6.68 3.17
CA ASN A 46 31.41 7.41 3.57
C ASN A 46 31.44 7.69 5.09
N GLU A 47 31.20 6.65 5.91
CA GLU A 47 31.16 6.71 7.38
C GLU A 47 30.05 7.59 7.97
N CYS A 48 29.22 8.23 7.14
CA CYS A 48 28.09 9.02 7.57
C CYS A 48 26.78 8.21 7.48
N LYS A 49 25.96 8.28 8.55
CA LYS A 49 24.59 7.73 8.53
C LYS A 49 23.66 8.72 7.83
N ILE A 50 23.14 8.31 6.69
CA ILE A 50 22.18 9.11 5.91
C ILE A 50 20.79 8.48 6.07
N ARG A 51 19.82 9.29 6.45
CA ARG A 51 18.40 8.89 6.50
C ARG A 51 17.80 8.98 5.10
N LYS A 52 17.30 7.86 4.59
CA LYS A 52 16.69 7.77 3.25
C LYS A 52 15.26 7.23 3.35
N LEU A 53 14.36 7.81 2.57
CA LEU A 53 13.00 7.31 2.42
C LEU A 53 12.97 6.25 1.31
N VAL A 54 12.51 5.05 1.64
CA VAL A 54 12.47 3.90 0.73
C VAL A 54 11.10 3.22 0.80
N PRO A 55 10.67 2.48 -0.25
CA PRO A 55 9.48 1.65 -0.17
C PRO A 55 9.56 0.67 1.00
N ALA A 56 8.52 0.65 1.84
CA ALA A 56 8.45 -0.26 2.98
C ALA A 56 8.18 -1.71 2.56
N ILE A 57 7.46 -1.87 1.46
CA ILE A 57 7.18 -3.16 0.81
C ILE A 57 7.69 -3.07 -0.62
N HIS A 58 8.64 -3.93 -0.96
CA HIS A 58 9.23 -3.92 -2.29
C HIS A 58 8.25 -4.40 -3.37
N ASN A 59 8.35 -3.78 -4.53
CA ASN A 59 7.59 -4.14 -5.73
C ASN A 59 6.07 -4.04 -5.57
N LEU A 60 5.56 -3.20 -4.66
CA LEU A 60 4.15 -3.00 -4.41
C LEU A 60 3.76 -1.53 -4.55
N VAL A 61 2.76 -1.27 -5.39
CA VAL A 61 2.17 0.06 -5.59
C VAL A 61 0.66 -0.08 -5.59
N PHE A 62 -0.03 0.78 -4.85
CA PHE A 62 -1.49 0.86 -4.88
C PHE A 62 -1.91 1.96 -5.85
N VAL A 63 -2.84 1.66 -6.74
CA VAL A 63 -3.31 2.59 -7.76
C VAL A 63 -4.84 2.63 -7.75
N ARG A 64 -5.41 3.83 -7.67
CA ARG A 64 -6.85 4.05 -7.80
C ARG A 64 -7.17 4.37 -9.25
N SER A 65 -7.77 3.44 -9.93
CA SER A 65 -8.03 3.56 -11.37
C SER A 65 -9.16 2.65 -11.82
N THR A 66 -9.50 2.73 -13.10
CA THR A 66 -10.34 1.73 -13.75
C THR A 66 -9.48 0.62 -14.34
N ARG A 67 -10.05 -0.57 -14.49
CA ARG A 67 -9.35 -1.69 -15.13
C ARG A 67 -8.90 -1.33 -16.56
N LYS A 68 -9.76 -0.64 -17.32
CA LYS A 68 -9.46 -0.20 -18.68
C LYS A 68 -8.22 0.70 -18.72
N GLN A 69 -8.16 1.70 -17.85
CA GLN A 69 -7.02 2.62 -17.78
C GLN A 69 -5.72 1.90 -17.40
N LEU A 70 -5.79 0.92 -16.50
CA LEU A 70 -4.61 0.12 -16.14
C LEU A 70 -4.13 -0.77 -17.30
N GLU A 71 -5.04 -1.37 -18.08
CA GLU A 71 -4.65 -2.12 -19.27
C GLU A 71 -3.99 -1.21 -20.32
N GLU A 72 -4.51 -0.01 -20.57
CA GLU A 72 -3.90 0.98 -21.46
C GLU A 72 -2.47 1.36 -20.99
N ILE A 73 -2.25 1.50 -19.69
CA ILE A 73 -0.91 1.76 -19.13
C ILE A 73 0.02 0.56 -19.35
N LYS A 74 -0.48 -0.66 -19.14
CA LYS A 74 0.30 -1.89 -19.35
C LYS A 74 0.72 -2.02 -20.82
N GLU A 75 -0.17 -1.74 -21.76
CA GLU A 75 0.13 -1.78 -23.19
C GLU A 75 1.14 -0.69 -23.58
N ALA A 76 0.93 0.53 -23.11
CA ALA A 76 1.78 1.66 -23.48
C ALA A 76 3.18 1.63 -22.83
N LYS A 77 3.31 1.10 -21.63
CA LYS A 77 4.53 1.20 -20.79
C LYS A 77 5.05 -0.13 -20.25
N GLY A 78 4.43 -1.25 -20.57
CA GLY A 78 4.77 -2.55 -20.02
C GLY A 78 6.21 -3.01 -20.23
N ALA A 79 6.87 -2.56 -21.29
CA ALA A 79 8.29 -2.83 -21.52
C ALA A 79 9.21 -2.09 -20.55
N ILE A 80 8.83 -0.87 -20.11
CA ILE A 80 9.63 0.00 -19.24
C ILE A 80 9.15 -0.13 -17.79
N LEU A 81 7.83 -0.21 -17.59
CA LEU A 81 7.17 -0.30 -16.29
C LEU A 81 6.33 -1.59 -16.26
N PRO A 82 6.94 -2.75 -16.03
CA PRO A 82 6.24 -4.03 -16.05
C PRO A 82 5.33 -4.18 -14.83
N ILE A 83 4.06 -3.85 -15.02
CA ILE A 83 3.01 -3.90 -14.02
C ILE A 83 2.28 -5.24 -14.10
N ARG A 84 1.98 -5.84 -12.95
CA ARG A 84 1.18 -7.06 -12.84
C ARG A 84 0.12 -6.90 -11.77
N TYR A 85 -1.09 -7.38 -12.05
CA TYR A 85 -2.12 -7.51 -11.03
C TYR A 85 -1.75 -8.56 -10.00
N ILE A 86 -2.15 -8.33 -8.76
CA ILE A 86 -2.23 -9.37 -7.74
C ILE A 86 -3.60 -10.02 -7.94
N MET A 87 -3.58 -11.32 -8.20
CA MET A 87 -4.80 -12.08 -8.51
C MET A 87 -5.31 -12.76 -7.24
N ASP A 88 -6.61 -12.78 -7.09
CA ASP A 88 -7.27 -13.61 -6.10
C ASP A 88 -7.17 -15.08 -6.53
N CYS A 89 -6.75 -15.95 -5.60
CA CYS A 89 -6.52 -17.36 -5.89
C CYS A 89 -7.80 -18.14 -6.16
N GLU A 90 -8.93 -17.73 -5.59
CA GLU A 90 -10.22 -18.42 -5.74
C GLU A 90 -10.97 -17.94 -6.98
N THR A 91 -11.08 -16.63 -7.15
CA THR A 91 -11.87 -16.03 -8.24
C THR A 91 -11.09 -15.86 -9.52
N GLN A 92 -9.76 -15.93 -9.47
CA GLN A 92 -8.85 -15.65 -10.60
C GLN A 92 -9.08 -14.24 -11.21
N GLN A 93 -9.57 -13.31 -10.38
CA GLN A 93 -9.75 -11.91 -10.77
C GLN A 93 -8.69 -11.03 -10.07
N PRO A 94 -8.37 -9.86 -10.65
CA PRO A 94 -7.54 -8.88 -9.95
C PRO A 94 -8.15 -8.47 -8.61
N ILE A 95 -7.35 -8.49 -7.56
CA ILE A 95 -7.77 -8.03 -6.24
C ILE A 95 -8.07 -6.53 -6.31
N THR A 96 -9.15 -6.13 -5.66
CA THR A 96 -9.51 -4.73 -5.43
C THR A 96 -9.68 -4.48 -3.94
N ILE A 97 -9.30 -3.28 -3.50
CA ILE A 97 -9.38 -2.89 -2.10
C ILE A 97 -10.47 -1.83 -1.95
N PRO A 98 -11.42 -2.03 -1.02
CA PRO A 98 -12.44 -1.02 -0.72
C PRO A 98 -11.83 0.31 -0.29
N ASP A 99 -12.40 1.43 -0.75
CA ASP A 99 -11.88 2.77 -0.49
C ASP A 99 -11.73 3.08 1.02
N VAL A 100 -12.67 2.61 1.84
CA VAL A 100 -12.62 2.77 3.31
C VAL A 100 -11.39 2.09 3.91
N GLN A 101 -11.08 0.86 3.49
CA GLN A 101 -9.91 0.14 3.95
C GLN A 101 -8.62 0.82 3.50
N MET A 102 -8.58 1.26 2.24
CA MET A 102 -7.40 1.93 1.70
C MET A 102 -7.14 3.27 2.38
N ARG A 103 -8.17 4.05 2.71
CA ARG A 103 -8.02 5.30 3.47
C ARG A 103 -7.44 5.06 4.86
N SER A 104 -7.92 4.05 5.59
CA SER A 104 -7.38 3.67 6.90
C SER A 104 -5.91 3.24 6.78
N PHE A 105 -5.58 2.49 5.76
CA PHE A 105 -4.20 2.07 5.49
C PHE A 105 -3.29 3.26 5.17
N ILE A 106 -3.72 4.18 4.30
CA ILE A 106 -2.97 5.39 3.95
C ILE A 106 -2.77 6.28 5.17
N ALA A 107 -3.78 6.41 6.04
CA ALA A 107 -3.67 7.20 7.28
C ALA A 107 -2.56 6.67 8.20
N VAL A 108 -2.36 5.36 8.25
CA VAL A 108 -1.29 4.72 9.03
C VAL A 108 0.05 4.77 8.30
N ALA A 109 0.08 4.25 7.08
CA ALA A 109 1.32 4.07 6.32
C ALA A 109 1.87 5.37 5.75
N GLY A 110 1.02 6.37 5.51
CA GLY A 110 1.42 7.66 4.95
C GLY A 110 2.26 8.53 5.88
N ASN A 111 2.20 8.29 7.19
CA ASN A 111 3.01 9.02 8.17
C ASN A 111 4.49 8.61 8.19
N CYS A 112 4.87 7.52 7.52
CA CYS A 112 6.23 6.96 7.52
C CYS A 112 6.81 6.79 8.93
N ASP A 113 5.95 6.59 9.94
CA ASP A 113 6.34 6.48 11.34
C ASP A 113 7.11 5.18 11.60
N GLN A 114 8.14 5.24 12.42
CA GLN A 114 8.93 4.06 12.81
C GLN A 114 8.13 3.07 13.66
N GLN A 115 7.04 3.50 14.27
CA GLN A 115 6.14 2.64 15.04
C GLN A 115 5.23 1.78 14.15
N VAL A 116 5.12 2.11 12.85
CA VAL A 116 4.38 1.31 11.88
C VAL A 116 5.22 0.10 11.48
N VAL A 117 4.69 -1.08 11.75
CA VAL A 117 5.32 -2.35 11.39
C VAL A 117 4.45 -3.05 10.36
N TYR A 118 5.05 -3.40 9.23
CA TYR A 118 4.38 -4.17 8.17
C TYR A 118 4.54 -5.66 8.48
N LEU A 119 3.42 -6.34 8.56
CA LEU A 119 3.36 -7.75 8.96
C LEU A 119 2.79 -8.59 7.82
N ASP A 120 3.38 -9.76 7.60
CA ASP A 120 2.80 -10.75 6.71
C ASP A 120 1.76 -11.58 7.49
N PRO A 121 0.49 -11.62 7.04
CA PRO A 121 -0.56 -12.39 7.71
C PRO A 121 -0.25 -13.88 7.85
N THR A 122 0.56 -14.43 6.94
CA THR A 122 0.93 -15.85 6.95
C THR A 122 1.92 -16.20 8.05
N THR A 123 2.71 -15.23 8.50
CA THR A 123 3.74 -15.43 9.55
C THR A 123 3.22 -15.17 10.97
N ILE A 124 2.02 -14.58 11.08
CA ILE A 124 1.45 -14.17 12.35
C ILE A 124 0.11 -14.85 12.57
N ASN A 125 0.02 -15.66 13.61
CA ASN A 125 -1.24 -16.24 14.06
C ASN A 125 -2.05 -15.14 14.79
N LEU A 126 -2.70 -14.27 14.03
CA LEU A 126 -3.58 -13.23 14.56
C LEU A 126 -4.88 -13.88 15.01
N LYS A 127 -5.01 -14.08 16.32
CA LYS A 127 -6.33 -14.36 16.89
C LYS A 127 -7.18 -13.08 16.68
N ARG A 128 -8.42 -13.25 16.25
CA ARG A 128 -9.37 -12.15 16.11
C ARG A 128 -9.40 -11.32 17.39
N GLY A 129 -9.05 -10.06 17.27
CA GLY A 129 -9.09 -9.09 18.36
C GLY A 129 -10.40 -8.30 18.37
N GLN A 130 -10.55 -7.47 19.38
CA GLN A 130 -11.67 -6.55 19.46
C GLN A 130 -11.47 -5.39 18.47
N ARG A 131 -12.52 -5.02 17.73
CA ARG A 131 -12.49 -3.81 16.89
C ARG A 131 -12.37 -2.58 17.77
N VAL A 132 -11.44 -1.71 17.45
CA VAL A 132 -11.16 -0.48 18.17
C VAL A 132 -10.94 0.67 17.20
N ARG A 133 -11.15 1.89 17.70
CA ARG A 133 -10.81 3.13 17.02
C ARG A 133 -9.79 3.88 17.85
N ILE A 134 -8.75 4.41 17.22
CA ILE A 134 -7.75 5.25 17.90
C ILE A 134 -8.35 6.64 18.15
N THR A 135 -8.30 7.10 19.39
CA THR A 135 -8.93 8.35 19.82
C THR A 135 -7.96 9.51 20.06
N GLY A 136 -6.70 9.36 19.69
CA GLY A 136 -5.72 10.44 19.83
C GLY A 136 -4.37 10.12 19.19
N GLY A 137 -3.55 11.16 19.02
CA GLY A 137 -2.24 11.06 18.37
C GLY A 137 -2.32 11.12 16.85
N VAL A 138 -1.19 10.81 16.21
CA VAL A 138 -1.05 10.88 14.72
C VAL A 138 -1.94 9.89 13.96
N PHE A 139 -2.46 8.87 14.64
CA PHE A 139 -3.33 7.84 14.06
C PHE A 139 -4.79 7.97 14.50
N GLU A 140 -5.20 9.15 15.03
CA GLU A 140 -6.58 9.38 15.46
C GLU A 140 -7.58 9.09 14.33
N GLY A 141 -8.67 8.39 14.68
CA GLY A 141 -9.73 8.01 13.74
C GLY A 141 -9.48 6.71 12.98
N VAL A 142 -8.27 6.14 13.03
CA VAL A 142 -7.98 4.84 12.40
C VAL A 142 -8.70 3.72 13.14
N GLU A 143 -9.35 2.86 12.38
CA GLU A 143 -10.01 1.66 12.88
C GLU A 143 -9.20 0.41 12.57
N GLY A 144 -9.19 -0.52 13.49
CA GLY A 144 -8.47 -1.79 13.35
C GLY A 144 -8.84 -2.77 14.43
N GLU A 145 -8.14 -3.89 14.49
CA GLU A 145 -8.29 -4.89 15.54
C GLU A 145 -7.19 -4.72 16.59
N PHE A 146 -7.59 -4.69 17.87
CA PHE A 146 -6.66 -4.65 18.97
C PHE A 146 -6.15 -6.07 19.25
N VAL A 147 -4.86 -6.27 19.09
CA VAL A 147 -4.22 -7.58 19.28
C VAL A 147 -2.94 -7.46 20.10
N ARG A 148 -2.60 -8.56 20.77
CA ARG A 148 -1.34 -8.68 21.49
C ARG A 148 -0.36 -9.49 20.65
N ILE A 149 0.74 -8.86 20.24
CA ILE A 149 1.78 -9.49 19.43
C ILE A 149 3.07 -9.44 20.24
N LYS A 150 3.65 -10.62 20.56
CA LYS A 150 4.91 -10.73 21.33
C LYS A 150 4.93 -9.84 22.56
N ASP A 151 3.86 -9.91 23.36
CA ASP A 151 3.65 -9.11 24.59
C ASP A 151 3.40 -7.60 24.39
N ASP A 152 3.49 -7.08 23.17
CA ASP A 152 3.12 -5.72 22.83
C ASP A 152 1.64 -5.59 22.47
N ARG A 153 1.03 -4.50 22.92
CA ARG A 153 -0.34 -4.11 22.53
C ARG A 153 -0.27 -3.33 21.22
N ARG A 154 -0.97 -3.81 20.18
CA ARG A 154 -0.96 -3.18 18.86
C ARG A 154 -2.36 -3.07 18.27
N VAL A 155 -2.55 -2.08 17.41
CA VAL A 155 -3.72 -2.00 16.53
C VAL A 155 -3.29 -2.46 15.15
N VAL A 156 -3.98 -3.47 14.63
CA VAL A 156 -3.71 -4.03 13.31
C VAL A 156 -4.75 -3.53 12.33
N VAL A 157 -4.31 -2.91 11.26
CA VAL A 157 -5.14 -2.52 10.12
C VAL A 157 -4.91 -3.53 9.01
N VAL A 158 -5.97 -4.22 8.63
CA VAL A 158 -5.93 -5.27 7.59
C VAL A 158 -6.55 -4.74 6.31
N ILE A 159 -5.89 -5.01 5.20
CA ILE A 159 -6.46 -4.87 3.86
C ILE A 159 -6.90 -6.27 3.42
N GLN A 160 -8.18 -6.44 3.20
CA GLN A 160 -8.78 -7.69 2.72
C GLN A 160 -9.14 -7.59 1.26
#